data_d38e49b902390c3a6188a4afc42ed12a
#
_entry.id   d38e49b902390c3a6188a4afc42ed12a
#
_cell.length_a   1.000
_cell.length_b   1.000
_cell.length_c   1.000
_cell.angle_alpha   90.00
_cell.angle_beta   90.00
_cell.angle_gamma   90.00
#
_symmetry.space_group_name_H-M   'P 1'
#
loop_
_entity.id
_entity.type
_entity.pdbx_description
1 polymer ?
#
loop_
_entity_poly.entity_id
_entity_poly.type
_entity_poly.pdbx_seq_one_letter_code
_entity_poly.pdbx_strand_id
1 'polypeptide(L)'
;FDSFNCSAATLQINPSQQINYINLWLDYRPITNDQINAHESIENIMAGEWDGRAKQLQTILSNMKPLSEQKTTPLIVSGDFNSSSHLDWGYDTKDDSEHKGYVIEWPTSKLMEKANFIDSYREIHPDVKKYPCLTWSTMAKNELQYRIDFIYYKGSNIKAIKSEMIDKHPVRFPSDHAAVVTTFNLK
;
A
#
# COMPACT_ATOMS: atom_id res chain seq x y z
N PHE A 1 -12.54 3.96 14.56
CA PHE A 1 -11.15 3.64 14.17
C PHE A 1 -10.33 3.36 15.42
N ASP A 2 -9.39 2.43 15.32
CA ASP A 2 -8.35 2.26 16.32
C ASP A 2 -7.46 3.51 16.29
N SER A 3 -7.41 4.23 17.41
CA SER A 3 -6.72 5.53 17.51
C SER A 3 -5.22 5.47 17.26
N PHE A 4 -4.62 4.28 17.28
CA PHE A 4 -3.20 4.08 17.03
C PHE A 4 -2.93 3.73 15.55
N ASN A 5 -3.75 2.85 14.96
CA ASN A 5 -3.46 2.24 13.66
C ASN A 5 -4.16 2.93 12.49
N CYS A 6 -5.12 3.81 12.75
CA CYS A 6 -5.88 4.47 11.69
C CYS A 6 -6.43 5.83 12.13
N SER A 7 -6.19 6.84 11.32
CA SER A 7 -6.76 8.17 11.49
C SER A 7 -7.49 8.61 10.23
N ALA A 8 -8.51 9.44 10.36
CA ALA A 8 -9.30 9.97 9.24
C ALA A 8 -9.49 11.48 9.37
N ALA A 9 -9.53 12.15 8.23
CA ALA A 9 -9.82 13.58 8.13
C ALA A 9 -10.59 13.87 6.83
N THR A 10 -11.44 14.90 6.85
CA THR A 10 -11.96 15.51 5.63
C THR A 10 -11.20 16.79 5.37
N LEU A 11 -10.56 16.88 4.23
CA LEU A 11 -9.77 18.03 3.80
C LEU A 11 -10.62 18.92 2.88
N GLN A 12 -10.77 20.17 3.25
CA GLN A 12 -11.38 21.17 2.39
C GLN A 12 -10.30 21.73 1.45
N ILE A 13 -10.39 21.41 0.17
CA ILE A 13 -9.43 21.85 -0.84
C ILE A 13 -9.74 23.25 -1.32
N ASN A 14 -11.04 23.53 -1.55
CA ASN A 14 -11.59 24.83 -1.88
C ASN A 14 -13.08 24.86 -1.48
N PRO A 15 -13.82 25.99 -1.63
CA PRO A 15 -15.21 26.07 -1.17
C PRO A 15 -16.19 25.01 -1.70
N SER A 16 -15.86 24.37 -2.85
CA SER A 16 -16.72 23.37 -3.49
C SER A 16 -16.15 21.96 -3.51
N GLN A 17 -14.91 21.77 -3.09
CA GLN A 17 -14.23 20.47 -3.19
C GLN A 17 -13.65 20.01 -1.86
N GLN A 18 -13.97 18.78 -1.50
CA GLN A 18 -13.43 18.06 -0.33
C GLN A 18 -12.81 16.75 -0.74
N ILE A 19 -11.91 16.26 0.08
CA ILE A 19 -11.32 14.92 -0.01
C ILE A 19 -11.43 14.27 1.38
N ASN A 20 -11.91 13.05 1.45
CA ASN A 20 -11.74 12.21 2.61
C ASN A 20 -10.34 11.56 2.56
N TYR A 21 -9.63 11.62 3.65
CA TYR A 21 -8.29 11.07 3.77
C TYR A 21 -8.18 10.15 4.98
N ILE A 22 -7.60 9.00 4.77
CA ILE A 22 -7.31 8.02 5.82
C ILE A 22 -5.82 7.71 5.77
N ASN A 23 -5.18 7.79 6.93
CA ASN A 23 -3.84 7.29 7.13
C ASN A 23 -3.89 6.06 8.02
N LEU A 24 -3.15 5.00 7.66
CA LEU A 24 -3.11 3.77 8.43
C LEU A 24 -1.69 3.25 8.62
N TRP A 25 -1.52 2.42 9.65
CA TRP A 25 -0.34 1.63 9.92
C TRP A 25 -0.77 0.25 10.39
N LEU A 26 -0.63 -0.76 9.52
CA LEU A 26 -1.03 -2.13 9.84
C LEU A 26 0.05 -2.84 10.66
N ASP A 27 -0.32 -3.91 11.36
CA ASP A 27 0.62 -4.71 12.16
C ASP A 27 1.73 -5.26 11.25
N TYR A 28 2.97 -5.19 11.71
CA TYR A 28 4.12 -5.72 10.98
C TYR A 28 4.29 -7.24 11.12
N ARG A 29 3.54 -7.89 12.00
CA ARG A 29 3.62 -9.34 12.23
C ARG A 29 2.52 -10.13 11.49
N PRO A 30 2.82 -11.35 11.01
CA PRO A 30 4.15 -11.98 11.00
C PRO A 30 5.12 -11.21 10.11
N ILE A 31 6.43 -11.34 10.39
CA ILE A 31 7.46 -10.69 9.57
C ILE A 31 7.61 -11.46 8.28
N THR A 32 7.16 -10.87 7.18
CA THR A 32 7.17 -11.49 5.85
C THR A 32 8.58 -11.92 5.41
N ASN A 33 9.61 -11.12 5.72
CA ASN A 33 10.99 -11.47 5.45
C ASN A 33 11.41 -12.81 6.05
N ASP A 34 11.02 -13.04 7.30
CA ASP A 34 11.38 -14.28 8.01
C ASP A 34 10.70 -15.48 7.36
N GLN A 35 9.41 -15.33 6.99
CA GLN A 35 8.66 -16.41 6.32
C GLN A 35 9.22 -16.73 4.93
N ILE A 36 9.52 -15.74 4.11
CA ILE A 36 10.13 -15.90 2.78
C ILE A 36 11.53 -16.50 2.90
N ASN A 37 12.35 -16.04 3.87
CA ASN A 37 13.69 -16.59 4.11
C ASN A 37 13.66 -18.01 4.64
N ALA A 38 12.65 -18.36 5.43
CA ALA A 38 12.42 -19.72 5.93
C ALA A 38 11.82 -20.65 4.89
N HIS A 39 11.54 -20.17 3.67
CA HIS A 39 10.88 -20.93 2.61
C HIS A 39 9.54 -21.55 3.05
N GLU A 40 8.77 -20.78 3.84
CA GLU A 40 7.43 -21.23 4.24
C GLU A 40 6.51 -21.43 3.03
N SER A 41 5.51 -22.29 3.18
CA SER A 41 4.51 -22.48 2.13
C SER A 41 3.67 -21.22 1.92
N ILE A 42 3.16 -21.03 0.69
CA ILE A 42 2.26 -19.89 0.37
C ILE A 42 1.05 -19.90 1.29
N GLU A 43 0.53 -21.08 1.63
CA GLU A 43 -0.61 -21.24 2.54
C GLU A 43 -0.31 -20.68 3.93
N ASN A 44 0.89 -20.94 4.48
CA ASN A 44 1.30 -20.42 5.78
C ASN A 44 1.48 -18.90 5.75
N ILE A 45 2.14 -18.38 4.71
CA ILE A 45 2.32 -16.94 4.52
C ILE A 45 0.96 -16.24 4.43
N MET A 46 0.04 -16.77 3.62
CA MET A 46 -1.30 -16.21 3.48
C MET A 46 -2.14 -16.33 4.75
N ALA A 47 -2.01 -17.42 5.49
CA ALA A 47 -2.69 -17.59 6.78
C ALA A 47 -2.22 -16.52 7.79
N GLY A 48 -0.92 -16.28 7.88
CA GLY A 48 -0.35 -15.21 8.71
C GLY A 48 -0.86 -13.82 8.31
N GLU A 49 -0.93 -13.55 7.00
CA GLU A 49 -1.52 -12.29 6.48
C GLU A 49 -2.99 -12.13 6.90
N TRP A 50 -3.80 -13.20 6.79
CA TRP A 50 -5.21 -13.17 7.17
C TRP A 50 -5.43 -12.99 8.66
N ASP A 51 -4.64 -13.64 9.51
CA ASP A 51 -4.79 -13.53 10.96
C ASP A 51 -4.36 -12.16 11.51
N GLY A 52 -3.46 -11.48 10.80
CA GLY A 52 -2.95 -10.16 11.17
C GLY A 52 -3.56 -9.03 10.33
N ARG A 53 -2.77 -8.59 9.35
CA ARG A 53 -2.98 -7.35 8.55
C ARG A 53 -4.29 -7.33 7.77
N ALA A 54 -4.65 -8.43 7.11
CA ALA A 54 -5.86 -8.48 6.29
C ALA A 54 -7.12 -8.35 7.16
N LYS A 55 -7.18 -9.01 8.32
CA LYS A 55 -8.28 -8.88 9.28
C LYS A 55 -8.37 -7.46 9.85
N GLN A 56 -7.23 -6.85 10.15
CA GLN A 56 -7.17 -5.46 10.61
C GLN A 56 -7.69 -4.52 9.52
N LEU A 57 -7.20 -4.67 8.28
CA LEU A 57 -7.68 -3.87 7.14
C LEU A 57 -9.16 -4.09 6.86
N GLN A 58 -9.67 -5.31 6.96
CA GLN A 58 -11.10 -5.59 6.79
C GLN A 58 -11.97 -4.83 7.79
N THR A 59 -11.51 -4.72 9.04
CA THR A 59 -12.17 -3.91 10.08
C THR A 59 -12.14 -2.42 9.71
N ILE A 60 -10.98 -1.91 9.27
CA ILE A 60 -10.83 -0.52 8.82
C ILE A 60 -11.76 -0.23 7.63
N LEU A 61 -11.76 -1.11 6.60
CA LEU A 61 -12.64 -0.98 5.43
C LEU A 61 -14.12 -0.94 5.81
N SER A 62 -14.54 -1.77 6.77
CA SER A 62 -15.90 -1.77 7.27
C SER A 62 -16.27 -0.44 7.97
N ASN A 63 -15.37 0.07 8.80
CA ASN A 63 -15.57 1.33 9.54
C ASN A 63 -15.55 2.56 8.62
N MET A 64 -14.78 2.55 7.53
CA MET A 64 -14.73 3.65 6.58
C MET A 64 -15.79 3.59 5.48
N LYS A 65 -16.64 2.57 5.49
CA LYS A 65 -17.71 2.40 4.49
C LYS A 65 -18.56 3.67 4.28
N PRO A 66 -18.99 4.41 5.33
CA PRO A 66 -19.75 5.65 5.15
C PRO A 66 -18.99 6.73 4.35
N LEU A 67 -17.65 6.75 4.43
CA LEU A 67 -16.82 7.67 3.65
C LEU A 67 -16.61 7.15 2.21
N SER A 68 -16.39 5.84 2.06
CA SER A 68 -16.10 5.21 0.78
C SER A 68 -17.30 5.10 -0.16
N GLU A 69 -18.53 5.25 0.34
CA GLU A 69 -19.77 5.24 -0.43
C GLU A 69 -20.22 6.65 -0.87
N GLN A 70 -19.53 7.70 -0.45
CA GLN A 70 -19.81 9.06 -0.90
C GLN A 70 -19.48 9.21 -2.39
N LYS A 71 -20.46 9.56 -3.20
CA LYS A 71 -20.29 9.63 -4.68
C LYS A 71 -19.51 10.87 -5.13
N THR A 72 -19.58 11.95 -4.36
CA THR A 72 -19.03 13.26 -4.73
C THR A 72 -17.72 13.61 -4.04
N THR A 73 -17.41 12.95 -2.92
CA THR A 73 -16.18 13.19 -2.16
C THR A 73 -15.25 12.01 -2.36
N PRO A 74 -14.11 12.19 -3.06
CA PRO A 74 -13.15 11.12 -3.24
C PRO A 74 -12.50 10.74 -1.92
N LEU A 75 -12.04 9.50 -1.84
CA LEU A 75 -11.35 8.96 -0.68
C LEU A 75 -9.93 8.55 -1.05
N ILE A 76 -8.96 9.04 -0.30
CA ILE A 76 -7.56 8.61 -0.35
C ILE A 76 -7.24 7.83 0.92
N VAL A 77 -6.58 6.70 0.77
CA VAL A 77 -6.07 5.87 1.87
C VAL A 77 -4.56 5.70 1.66
N SER A 78 -3.77 6.14 2.61
CA SER A 78 -2.32 5.97 2.54
C SER A 78 -1.75 5.43 3.84
N GLY A 79 -0.53 4.92 3.78
CA GLY A 79 0.24 4.50 4.96
C GLY A 79 1.09 3.28 4.70
N ASP A 80 1.66 2.79 5.79
CA ASP A 80 2.40 1.55 5.83
C ASP A 80 1.42 0.38 6.06
N PHE A 81 1.27 -0.44 5.04
CA PHE A 81 0.42 -1.64 5.11
C PHE A 81 1.15 -2.84 5.69
N ASN A 82 2.47 -2.76 5.86
CA ASN A 82 3.32 -3.86 6.30
C ASN A 82 3.10 -5.17 5.51
N SER A 83 2.50 -5.07 4.34
CA SER A 83 2.14 -6.16 3.42
C SER A 83 2.47 -5.73 2.00
N SER A 84 2.90 -6.67 1.18
CA SER A 84 3.15 -6.43 -0.25
C SER A 84 1.86 -6.36 -1.06
N SER A 85 1.97 -6.18 -2.38
CA SER A 85 0.84 -6.13 -3.30
C SER A 85 0.85 -7.31 -4.27
N HIS A 86 -0.34 -7.90 -4.52
CA HIS A 86 -0.51 -8.90 -5.58
C HIS A 86 -0.14 -8.36 -6.97
N LEU A 87 -0.18 -7.03 -7.17
CA LEU A 87 0.24 -6.38 -8.41
C LEU A 87 1.76 -6.43 -8.61
N ASP A 88 2.53 -6.68 -7.55
CA ASP A 88 3.99 -6.73 -7.58
C ASP A 88 4.51 -8.18 -7.62
N TRP A 89 3.79 -9.13 -7.03
CA TRP A 89 4.21 -10.50 -6.79
C TRP A 89 3.57 -11.50 -7.77
N GLY A 90 3.61 -11.17 -9.07
CA GLY A 90 3.06 -12.01 -10.14
C GLY A 90 4.08 -12.98 -10.75
N TYR A 91 3.62 -13.73 -11.75
CA TYR A 91 4.48 -14.68 -12.48
C TYR A 91 5.66 -14.00 -13.18
N ASP A 92 5.49 -12.76 -13.63
CA ASP A 92 6.52 -12.02 -14.35
C ASP A 92 7.67 -11.57 -13.44
N THR A 93 7.45 -11.51 -12.14
CA THR A 93 8.41 -11.01 -11.13
C THR A 93 8.87 -12.09 -10.16
N LYS A 94 8.34 -13.31 -10.23
CA LYS A 94 8.66 -14.39 -9.27
C LYS A 94 10.15 -14.72 -9.17
N ASP A 95 10.89 -14.57 -10.27
CA ASP A 95 12.32 -14.88 -10.35
C ASP A 95 13.21 -13.68 -9.92
N ASP A 96 12.62 -12.56 -9.55
CA ASP A 96 13.35 -11.44 -8.95
C ASP A 96 13.90 -11.87 -7.58
N SER A 97 15.09 -11.36 -7.21
CA SER A 97 15.81 -11.76 -6.00
C SER A 97 14.98 -11.64 -4.71
N GLU A 98 14.11 -10.64 -4.68
CA GLU A 98 13.25 -10.32 -3.54
C GLU A 98 12.09 -11.32 -3.40
N HIS A 99 11.62 -11.89 -4.51
CA HIS A 99 10.44 -12.76 -4.53
C HIS A 99 10.76 -14.26 -4.34
N LYS A 100 12.00 -14.69 -4.60
CA LYS A 100 12.50 -16.06 -4.38
C LYS A 100 11.60 -17.17 -4.95
N GLY A 101 10.98 -16.95 -6.09
CA GLY A 101 10.09 -17.89 -6.77
C GLY A 101 8.62 -17.81 -6.34
N TYR A 102 8.28 -17.00 -5.37
CA TYR A 102 6.90 -16.87 -4.89
C TYR A 102 6.03 -16.04 -5.85
N VAL A 103 4.80 -16.50 -6.03
CA VAL A 103 3.68 -15.75 -6.59
C VAL A 103 2.60 -15.70 -5.53
N ILE A 104 2.28 -14.53 -5.01
CA ILE A 104 1.38 -14.39 -3.86
C ILE A 104 0.29 -13.37 -4.14
N GLU A 105 -0.97 -13.82 -4.02
CA GLU A 105 -2.17 -12.99 -4.04
C GLU A 105 -2.38 -12.32 -2.67
N TRP A 106 -1.54 -11.35 -2.34
CA TRP A 106 -1.50 -10.70 -1.04
C TRP A 106 -2.88 -10.22 -0.58
N PRO A 107 -3.42 -10.74 0.55
CA PRO A 107 -4.80 -10.49 0.98
C PRO A 107 -5.13 -9.02 1.19
N THR A 108 -4.20 -8.23 1.74
CA THR A 108 -4.42 -6.79 1.98
C THR A 108 -4.67 -6.03 0.68
N SER A 109 -3.83 -6.19 -0.33
CA SER A 109 -4.00 -5.53 -1.63
C SER A 109 -5.22 -6.06 -2.39
N LYS A 110 -5.57 -7.34 -2.26
CA LYS A 110 -6.80 -7.90 -2.82
C LYS A 110 -8.05 -7.34 -2.14
N LEU A 111 -8.02 -7.07 -0.83
CA LEU A 111 -9.12 -6.40 -0.13
C LEU A 111 -9.31 -4.96 -0.63
N MET A 112 -8.23 -4.21 -0.87
CA MET A 112 -8.30 -2.87 -1.44
C MET A 112 -8.88 -2.88 -2.86
N GLU A 113 -8.41 -3.80 -3.72
CA GLU A 113 -8.95 -4.01 -5.07
C GLU A 113 -10.45 -4.34 -5.04
N LYS A 114 -10.86 -5.31 -4.21
CA LYS A 114 -12.26 -5.71 -4.03
C LYS A 114 -13.14 -4.56 -3.53
N ALA A 115 -12.58 -3.65 -2.75
CA ALA A 115 -13.26 -2.43 -2.30
C ALA A 115 -13.25 -1.30 -3.36
N ASN A 116 -12.77 -1.58 -4.58
CA ASN A 116 -12.64 -0.66 -5.71
C ASN A 116 -11.69 0.52 -5.45
N PHE A 117 -10.64 0.31 -4.67
CA PHE A 117 -9.54 1.26 -4.58
C PHE A 117 -8.52 0.99 -5.70
N ILE A 118 -7.93 2.06 -6.18
CA ILE A 118 -6.87 2.05 -7.20
C ILE A 118 -5.55 2.33 -6.51
N ASP A 119 -4.54 1.49 -6.74
CA ASP A 119 -3.15 1.75 -6.35
C ASP A 119 -2.58 2.83 -7.27
N SER A 120 -2.38 4.02 -6.75
CA SER A 120 -1.96 5.18 -7.53
C SER A 120 -0.57 5.02 -8.16
N TYR A 121 0.33 4.29 -7.49
CA TYR A 121 1.66 4.06 -8.02
C TYR A 121 1.62 3.06 -9.20
N ARG A 122 0.92 1.94 -9.03
CA ARG A 122 0.81 0.93 -10.10
C ARG A 122 -0.05 1.39 -11.27
N GLU A 123 -1.01 2.28 -11.06
CA GLU A 123 -1.72 2.92 -12.17
C GLU A 123 -0.80 3.73 -13.07
N ILE A 124 0.15 4.47 -12.49
CA ILE A 124 1.13 5.28 -13.24
C ILE A 124 2.29 4.42 -13.77
N HIS A 125 2.70 3.42 -13.01
CA HIS A 125 3.86 2.56 -13.28
C HIS A 125 3.46 1.07 -13.30
N PRO A 126 2.80 0.59 -14.36
CA PRO A 126 2.34 -0.81 -14.42
C PRO A 126 3.47 -1.83 -14.58
N ASP A 127 4.62 -1.42 -15.10
CA ASP A 127 5.80 -2.29 -15.26
C ASP A 127 6.58 -2.36 -13.94
N VAL A 128 6.39 -3.46 -13.21
CA VAL A 128 6.98 -3.70 -11.88
C VAL A 128 8.51 -3.78 -11.97
N LYS A 129 9.05 -4.43 -12.99
CA LYS A 129 10.51 -4.61 -13.15
C LYS A 129 11.22 -3.28 -13.38
N LYS A 130 10.60 -2.41 -14.15
CA LYS A 130 11.14 -1.07 -14.41
C LYS A 130 10.96 -0.12 -13.24
N TYR A 131 9.87 -0.28 -12.50
CA TYR A 131 9.47 0.61 -11.40
C TYR A 131 9.11 -0.20 -10.14
N PRO A 132 10.07 -0.87 -9.47
CA PRO A 132 9.77 -1.75 -8.34
C PRO A 132 9.20 -1.00 -7.13
N CYS A 133 9.61 0.27 -6.89
CA CYS A 133 9.14 1.09 -5.77
C CYS A 133 9.37 0.43 -4.40
N LEU A 134 10.58 -0.01 -4.15
CA LEU A 134 10.96 -0.69 -2.90
C LEU A 134 11.00 0.32 -1.75
N THR A 135 9.89 0.44 -1.02
CA THR A 135 9.76 1.43 0.06
C THR A 135 10.39 0.98 1.36
N TRP A 136 10.49 -0.30 1.62
CA TRP A 136 11.26 -0.89 2.70
C TRP A 136 12.47 -1.63 2.13
N SER A 137 13.71 -1.35 2.50
CA SER A 137 14.15 -0.33 3.44
C SER A 137 15.20 0.58 2.79
N THR A 138 15.22 1.87 3.14
CA THR A 138 16.28 2.79 2.71
C THR A 138 17.61 2.53 3.43
N MET A 139 17.58 1.86 4.59
CA MET A 139 18.74 1.63 5.50
C MET A 139 19.20 0.19 5.52
N ALA A 140 18.29 -0.79 5.56
CA ALA A 140 18.61 -2.22 5.67
C ALA A 140 18.75 -2.86 4.28
N LYS A 141 19.77 -2.48 3.51
CA LYS A 141 19.98 -2.93 2.12
C LYS A 141 20.38 -4.40 1.96
N ASN A 142 20.72 -5.08 3.04
CA ASN A 142 21.02 -6.51 3.10
C ASN A 142 19.79 -7.38 3.42
N GLU A 143 18.65 -6.77 3.68
CA GLU A 143 17.38 -7.47 3.87
C GLU A 143 16.59 -7.51 2.56
N LEU A 144 15.57 -8.37 2.48
CA LEU A 144 14.65 -8.37 1.36
C LEU A 144 13.96 -7.00 1.26
N GLN A 145 13.86 -6.51 0.03
CA GLN A 145 13.32 -5.19 -0.26
C GLN A 145 11.96 -5.34 -0.94
N TYR A 146 10.94 -4.61 -0.46
CA TYR A 146 9.62 -4.60 -1.09
C TYR A 146 8.84 -3.33 -0.83
N ARG A 147 7.76 -3.21 -1.55
CA ARG A 147 6.83 -2.10 -1.42
C ARG A 147 5.76 -2.46 -0.41
N ILE A 148 5.72 -1.71 0.69
CA ILE A 148 4.73 -1.85 1.77
C ILE A 148 4.02 -0.54 2.10
N ASP A 149 4.48 0.56 1.54
CA ASP A 149 3.85 1.88 1.67
C ASP A 149 3.03 2.20 0.42
N PHE A 150 1.78 2.54 0.59
CA PHE A 150 0.83 2.73 -0.50
C PHE A 150 0.07 4.04 -0.39
N ILE A 151 -0.37 4.54 -1.55
CA ILE A 151 -1.41 5.55 -1.69
C ILE A 151 -2.47 4.97 -2.60
N TYR A 152 -3.56 4.52 -2.00
CA TYR A 152 -4.76 4.08 -2.70
C TYR A 152 -5.76 5.22 -2.79
N TYR A 153 -6.57 5.22 -3.85
CA TYR A 153 -7.64 6.19 -3.97
C TYR A 153 -8.89 5.60 -4.61
N LYS A 154 -10.04 6.27 -4.38
CA LYS A 154 -11.34 5.89 -4.93
C LYS A 154 -12.20 7.14 -5.15
N GLY A 155 -12.90 7.17 -6.29
CA GLY A 155 -13.81 8.25 -6.67
C GLY A 155 -13.80 8.49 -8.17
N SER A 156 -14.92 8.97 -8.73
CA SER A 156 -15.03 9.26 -10.17
C SER A 156 -14.48 10.63 -10.56
N ASN A 157 -14.28 11.51 -9.57
CA ASN A 157 -13.82 12.89 -9.72
C ASN A 157 -12.37 13.12 -9.28
N ILE A 158 -11.60 12.01 -9.11
CA ILE A 158 -10.18 12.04 -8.79
C ILE A 158 -9.43 11.10 -9.72
N LYS A 159 -8.21 11.47 -10.13
CA LYS A 159 -7.34 10.65 -10.98
C LYS A 159 -5.89 10.91 -10.63
N ALA A 160 -5.10 9.85 -10.41
CA ALA A 160 -3.65 9.98 -10.31
C ALA A 160 -3.07 10.40 -11.67
N ILE A 161 -2.19 11.40 -11.66
CA ILE A 161 -1.52 11.92 -12.87
C ILE A 161 -0.01 11.81 -12.80
N LYS A 162 0.55 11.61 -11.62
CA LYS A 162 1.97 11.38 -11.37
C LYS A 162 2.12 10.62 -10.05
N SER A 163 3.06 9.69 -10.00
CA SER A 163 3.46 9.04 -8.74
C SER A 163 4.97 8.81 -8.75
N GLU A 164 5.63 9.02 -7.63
CA GLU A 164 7.08 8.93 -7.49
C GLU A 164 7.44 8.30 -6.14
N MET A 165 8.55 7.58 -6.11
CA MET A 165 9.21 7.17 -4.88
C MET A 165 10.42 8.06 -4.62
N ILE A 166 10.58 8.50 -3.38
CA ILE A 166 11.71 9.32 -2.92
C ILE A 166 12.45 8.55 -1.83
N ASP A 167 13.69 8.16 -2.11
CA ASP A 167 14.55 7.38 -1.21
C ASP A 167 15.91 8.06 -0.96
N LYS A 168 16.10 9.29 -1.48
CA LYS A 168 17.38 10.00 -1.42
C LYS A 168 17.22 11.41 -0.89
N HIS A 169 18.23 11.84 -0.17
CA HIS A 169 18.38 13.21 0.30
C HIS A 169 19.87 13.61 0.23
N PRO A 170 20.22 14.86 -0.13
CA PRO A 170 21.62 15.28 -0.29
C PRO A 170 22.52 15.04 0.92
N VAL A 171 21.98 15.10 2.13
CA VAL A 171 22.74 14.85 3.37
C VAL A 171 22.51 13.43 3.88
N ARG A 172 21.28 13.11 4.25
CA ARG A 172 20.84 11.79 4.74
C ARG A 172 19.33 11.69 4.59
N PHE A 173 18.85 10.57 4.10
CA PHE A 173 17.42 10.30 4.11
C PHE A 173 16.94 10.08 5.55
N PRO A 174 15.85 10.73 5.99
CA PRO A 174 15.51 10.80 7.42
C PRO A 174 14.76 9.58 7.96
N SER A 175 14.36 8.65 7.11
CA SER A 175 13.53 7.48 7.45
C SER A 175 14.16 6.20 6.91
N ASP A 176 13.86 5.09 7.53
CA ASP A 176 14.12 3.73 7.04
C ASP A 176 13.14 3.29 5.94
N HIS A 177 11.99 3.97 5.79
CA HIS A 177 11.10 3.84 4.63
C HIS A 177 11.35 4.93 3.60
N ALA A 178 11.24 4.59 2.31
CA ALA A 178 11.12 5.58 1.24
C ALA A 178 9.73 6.23 1.26
N ALA A 179 9.65 7.48 0.80
CA ALA A 179 8.37 8.16 0.67
C ALA A 179 7.73 7.88 -0.70
N VAL A 180 6.42 7.67 -0.72
CA VAL A 180 5.62 7.66 -1.96
C VAL A 180 4.87 8.99 -2.06
N VAL A 181 4.93 9.62 -3.24
CA VAL A 181 4.26 10.89 -3.52
C VAL A 181 3.39 10.74 -4.77
N THR A 182 2.10 11.00 -4.65
CA THR A 182 1.17 10.99 -5.79
C THR A 182 0.53 12.34 -5.98
N THR A 183 0.53 12.83 -7.23
CA THR A 183 -0.23 14.01 -7.65
C THR A 183 -1.55 13.58 -8.24
N PHE A 184 -2.64 14.17 -7.76
CA PHE A 184 -3.98 13.90 -8.24
C PHE A 184 -4.55 15.11 -8.98
N ASN A 185 -5.31 14.83 -10.04
CA ASN A 185 -6.22 15.79 -10.66
C ASN A 185 -7.62 15.60 -10.06
N LEU A 186 -8.22 16.67 -9.57
CA LEU A 186 -9.60 16.72 -9.08
C LEU A 186 -10.46 17.38 -10.17
N LYS A 187 -11.60 16.75 -10.52
CA LYS A 187 -12.56 17.25 -11.52
C LYS A 187 -13.70 17.96 -10.85
#